data_bfd2528cb65ce97500806c71849b38eb
#
_entry.id   bfd2528cb65ce97500806c71849b38eb
#
_cell.length_a   1.000
_cell.length_b   1.000
_cell.length_c   1.000
_cell.angle_alpha   90.00
_cell.angle_beta   90.00
_cell.angle_gamma   90.00
#
_symmetry.space_group_name_H-M   'P 1'
#
loop_
_entity.id
_entity.type
_entity.pdbx_description
1 polymer ?
#
loop_
_entity_poly.entity_id
_entity_poly.type
_entity_poly.pdbx_seq_one_letter_code
_entity_poly.pdbx_strand_id
1 'polypeptide(L)'
;MISKVSVRSRWPITTGLSRSPGVIVGMTVFKPAVHRLGAARMRPHVMPMLEDVIRLGLVDDDEIVLDEAALSLARLDQPNVDLDPYHDLLDAVATRLEAIGKDAATARERAEALSSVLGDAFGFEGDEATYDDPANADLIRVIDRRRGLPVSRSILYVSAARRVGWAANVLDVPGHVLVLVGEEVAPVIVDPFCGGIPVEPAQLGALLMAAQSGSAPAVRHVAAMPNRAVLVRLLLNQATRAEQAGKGRRALELYTRMTVMAPDYGPAWWERARLEGIDGDVAAARASLTALLEVSREPELRNRVTETLAALVAP
;
A
#
# COMPACT_ATOMS: atom_id res chain seq x y z
N MET A 1 23.88 -41.84 8.22
CA MET A 1 22.53 -41.88 7.63
C MET A 1 21.64 -41.05 8.52
N ILE A 2 21.42 -39.78 8.17
CA ILE A 2 20.50 -38.88 8.87
C ILE A 2 19.33 -38.66 7.92
N SER A 3 18.18 -39.18 8.32
CA SER A 3 16.93 -39.13 7.58
C SER A 3 16.45 -37.65 7.53
N LYS A 4 16.34 -37.10 6.32
CA LYS A 4 15.66 -35.81 6.08
C LYS A 4 14.16 -36.03 6.25
N VAL A 5 13.60 -35.57 7.36
CA VAL A 5 12.16 -35.43 7.53
C VAL A 5 11.69 -34.30 6.64
N SER A 6 11.03 -34.65 5.54
CA SER A 6 10.36 -33.69 4.66
C SER A 6 9.13 -33.13 5.38
N VAL A 7 9.21 -31.90 5.86
CA VAL A 7 8.04 -31.16 6.35
C VAL A 7 7.22 -30.77 5.12
N ARG A 8 6.21 -31.57 4.79
CA ARG A 8 5.19 -31.17 3.81
C ARG A 8 4.43 -29.98 4.39
N SER A 9 4.42 -28.87 3.64
CA SER A 9 3.67 -27.66 3.98
C SER A 9 2.19 -28.01 4.18
N ARG A 10 1.68 -27.82 5.40
CA ARG A 10 0.26 -28.02 5.75
C ARG A 10 -0.66 -26.89 5.29
N TRP A 11 -0.14 -25.93 4.53
CA TRP A 11 -0.90 -24.81 3.99
C TRP A 11 -1.46 -25.19 2.62
N PRO A 12 -2.77 -24.99 2.39
CA PRO A 12 -3.32 -25.17 1.06
C PRO A 12 -2.68 -24.16 0.10
N ILE A 13 -1.98 -24.66 -0.91
CA ILE A 13 -1.44 -23.85 -2.00
C ILE A 13 -2.64 -23.43 -2.87
N THR A 14 -3.19 -22.27 -2.60
CA THR A 14 -4.12 -21.60 -3.50
C THR A 14 -3.52 -20.27 -3.90
N THR A 15 -2.91 -20.26 -5.08
CA THR A 15 -2.65 -19.03 -5.83
C THR A 15 -4.00 -18.40 -6.18
N GLY A 16 -4.31 -17.27 -5.56
CA GLY A 16 -5.48 -16.49 -5.89
C GLY A 16 -6.37 -16.17 -4.70
N LEU A 17 -5.97 -15.19 -3.90
CA LEU A 17 -6.95 -14.42 -3.15
C LEU A 17 -7.68 -13.53 -4.15
N SER A 18 -8.90 -13.92 -4.51
CA SER A 18 -9.81 -13.04 -5.22
C SER A 18 -10.02 -11.79 -4.37
N ARG A 19 -9.78 -10.63 -4.97
CA ARG A 19 -10.00 -9.33 -4.34
C ARG A 19 -11.46 -9.23 -3.94
N SER A 20 -11.73 -9.06 -2.65
CA SER A 20 -13.08 -8.77 -2.16
C SER A 20 -13.51 -7.37 -2.59
N PRO A 21 -14.73 -7.16 -3.09
CA PRO A 21 -15.25 -5.83 -3.38
C PRO A 21 -15.50 -5.09 -2.06
N GLY A 22 -15.11 -3.81 -2.02
CA GLY A 22 -15.36 -2.92 -0.90
C GLY A 22 -16.86 -2.80 -0.61
N VAL A 23 -17.25 -3.25 0.57
CA VAL A 23 -18.58 -3.00 1.14
C VAL A 23 -18.48 -1.74 1.97
N ILE A 24 -19.21 -0.70 1.58
CA ILE A 24 -19.43 0.48 2.42
C ILE A 24 -20.31 0.05 3.57
N VAL A 25 -19.78 -0.03 4.78
CA VAL A 25 -20.55 -0.18 6.02
C VAL A 25 -20.25 0.99 6.92
N GLY A 26 -21.32 1.64 7.38
CA GLY A 26 -21.29 2.83 8.21
C GLY A 26 -20.40 2.68 9.46
N MET A 27 -19.68 3.75 9.76
CA MET A 27 -18.77 3.87 10.90
C MET A 27 -19.50 3.71 12.23
N THR A 28 -19.14 2.67 12.96
CA THR A 28 -19.29 2.65 14.42
C THR A 28 -17.88 2.54 15.01
N VAL A 29 -17.47 3.58 15.73
CA VAL A 29 -16.16 3.66 16.37
C VAL A 29 -16.06 2.62 17.48
N PHE A 30 -15.27 1.57 17.24
CA PHE A 30 -14.88 0.62 18.27
C PHE A 30 -13.43 0.90 18.67
N LYS A 31 -13.21 1.33 19.91
CA LYS A 31 -11.86 1.42 20.50
C LYS A 31 -11.31 0.00 20.70
N PRO A 32 -10.19 -0.40 20.06
CA PRO A 32 -9.59 -1.70 20.36
C PRO A 32 -8.95 -1.69 21.75
N ALA A 33 -9.23 -2.72 22.53
CA ALA A 33 -8.52 -2.97 23.77
C ALA A 33 -7.07 -3.36 23.46
N VAL A 34 -6.12 -2.56 23.94
CA VAL A 34 -4.68 -2.83 23.79
C VAL A 34 -4.32 -3.98 24.73
N HIS A 35 -4.29 -5.21 24.21
CA HIS A 35 -3.68 -6.34 24.91
C HIS A 35 -2.16 -6.20 24.87
N ARG A 36 -1.55 -6.28 26.06
CA ARG A 36 -0.09 -6.24 26.26
C ARG A 36 0.57 -7.38 25.48
N LEU A 37 1.22 -7.04 24.38
CA LEU A 37 2.17 -7.92 23.71
C LEU A 37 3.38 -8.15 24.64
N GLY A 38 3.73 -9.41 24.86
CA GLY A 38 4.87 -9.81 25.68
C GLY A 38 6.17 -9.17 25.18
N ALA A 39 6.92 -8.59 26.13
CA ALA A 39 8.15 -7.85 25.86
C ALA A 39 9.29 -8.79 25.37
N ALA A 40 9.37 -9.01 24.06
CA ALA A 40 10.63 -9.38 23.45
C ALA A 40 11.55 -8.15 23.54
N ARG A 41 12.76 -8.32 24.09
CA ARG A 41 13.76 -7.24 24.24
C ARG A 41 14.12 -6.65 22.86
N MET A 42 13.37 -5.64 22.42
CA MET A 42 13.69 -4.82 21.26
C MET A 42 14.80 -3.84 21.61
N ARG A 43 15.73 -3.64 20.67
CA ARG A 43 16.84 -2.70 20.82
C ARG A 43 16.31 -1.26 20.92
N PRO A 44 16.92 -0.36 21.74
CA PRO A 44 16.38 0.98 22.03
C PRO A 44 16.14 1.89 20.82
N HIS A 45 16.78 1.63 19.67
CA HIS A 45 16.65 2.42 18.43
C HIS A 45 15.43 2.03 17.56
N VAL A 46 14.75 0.93 17.86
CA VAL A 46 13.59 0.46 17.08
C VAL A 46 12.26 1.03 17.62
N MET A 47 12.25 1.49 18.87
CA MET A 47 11.03 1.97 19.53
C MET A 47 10.39 3.22 18.88
N PRO A 48 11.11 4.31 18.57
CA PRO A 48 10.50 5.50 17.96
C PRO A 48 9.89 5.23 16.58
N MET A 49 10.48 4.32 15.83
CA MET A 49 10.08 4.01 14.46
C MET A 49 8.81 3.15 14.39
N LEU A 50 8.61 2.26 15.36
CA LEU A 50 7.36 1.50 15.46
C LEU A 50 6.19 2.39 15.92
N GLU A 51 6.48 3.43 16.70
CA GLU A 51 5.48 4.43 17.13
C GLU A 51 4.87 5.16 15.93
N ASP A 52 5.65 5.47 14.88
CA ASP A 52 5.14 6.09 13.66
C ASP A 52 4.13 5.18 12.94
N VAL A 53 4.42 3.87 12.84
CA VAL A 53 3.47 2.91 12.22
C VAL A 53 2.21 2.73 13.06
N ILE A 54 2.34 2.68 14.39
CA ILE A 54 1.20 2.60 15.31
C ILE A 54 0.34 3.85 15.18
N ARG A 55 0.96 5.03 15.12
CA ARG A 55 0.23 6.29 14.93
C ARG A 55 -0.55 6.30 13.62
N LEU A 56 0.03 5.82 12.52
CA LEU A 56 -0.69 5.66 11.25
C LEU A 56 -1.92 4.74 11.36
N GLY A 57 -1.91 3.78 12.27
CA GLY A 57 -3.07 2.92 12.55
C GLY A 57 -4.16 3.58 13.40
N LEU A 58 -3.85 4.68 14.10
CA LEU A 58 -4.75 5.34 15.06
C LEU A 58 -5.37 6.64 14.56
N VAL A 59 -4.73 7.33 13.61
CA VAL A 59 -5.26 8.57 13.02
C VAL A 59 -6.41 8.28 12.05
N ASP A 60 -7.29 9.24 11.83
CA ASP A 60 -8.33 9.14 10.81
C ASP A 60 -7.70 9.15 9.40
N ASP A 61 -8.36 8.51 8.42
CA ASP A 61 -7.79 8.29 7.09
C ASP A 61 -7.48 9.60 6.35
N ASP A 62 -8.31 10.61 6.52
CA ASP A 62 -8.17 11.94 5.93
C ASP A 62 -7.06 12.79 6.56
N GLU A 63 -6.62 12.46 7.77
CA GLU A 63 -5.48 13.08 8.44
C GLU A 63 -4.12 12.51 7.97
N ILE A 64 -4.13 11.39 7.23
CA ILE A 64 -2.89 10.79 6.70
C ILE A 64 -2.34 11.65 5.55
N VAL A 65 -1.18 12.27 5.77
CA VAL A 65 -0.40 12.93 4.72
C VAL A 65 0.44 11.88 4.01
N LEU A 66 0.10 11.58 2.75
CA LEU A 66 0.59 10.38 2.04
C LEU A 66 2.12 10.33 1.87
N ASP A 67 2.75 11.43 1.48
CA ASP A 67 4.20 11.51 1.28
C ASP A 67 4.95 11.38 2.61
N GLU A 68 4.51 12.08 3.67
CA GLU A 68 5.08 11.98 5.01
C GLU A 68 4.99 10.57 5.57
N ALA A 69 3.81 9.94 5.41
CA ALA A 69 3.61 8.57 5.85
C ALA A 69 4.47 7.57 5.06
N ALA A 70 4.58 7.74 3.74
CA ALA A 70 5.40 6.88 2.89
C ALA A 70 6.91 7.07 3.16
N LEU A 71 7.39 8.30 3.44
CA LEU A 71 8.76 8.57 3.89
C LEU A 71 9.04 7.93 5.26
N SER A 72 8.11 8.05 6.21
CA SER A 72 8.23 7.40 7.53
C SER A 72 8.32 5.88 7.41
N LEU A 73 7.53 5.26 6.53
CA LEU A 73 7.60 3.83 6.25
C LEU A 73 8.94 3.42 5.60
N ALA A 74 9.45 4.22 4.67
CA ALA A 74 10.74 3.98 4.03
C ALA A 74 11.91 4.12 5.01
N ARG A 75 11.84 5.08 5.95
CA ARG A 75 12.84 5.28 6.99
C ARG A 75 12.99 4.07 7.93
N LEU A 76 11.95 3.23 8.10
CA LEU A 76 12.06 1.99 8.87
C LEU A 76 13.15 1.04 8.36
N ASP A 77 13.44 1.10 7.08
CA ASP A 77 14.47 0.28 6.42
C ASP A 77 15.81 1.01 6.29
N GLN A 78 15.81 2.32 6.52
CA GLN A 78 16.96 3.23 6.39
C GLN A 78 17.06 4.16 7.63
N PRO A 79 17.26 3.61 8.85
CA PRO A 79 17.07 4.35 10.11
C PRO A 79 18.01 5.55 10.30
N ASN A 80 19.10 5.62 9.55
CA ASN A 80 20.09 6.70 9.64
C ASN A 80 19.91 7.77 8.55
N VAL A 81 18.88 7.64 7.69
CA VAL A 81 18.61 8.64 6.65
C VAL A 81 17.97 9.87 7.28
N ASP A 82 18.55 11.02 6.99
CA ASP A 82 17.96 12.33 7.26
C ASP A 82 16.83 12.58 6.25
N LEU A 83 15.65 12.91 6.73
CA LEU A 83 14.49 13.17 5.88
C LEU A 83 14.38 14.63 5.43
N ASP A 84 15.12 15.58 6.03
CA ASP A 84 15.03 17.00 5.68
C ASP A 84 15.26 17.26 4.18
N PRO A 85 16.25 16.65 3.48
CA PRO A 85 16.43 16.86 2.05
C PRO A 85 15.24 16.37 1.20
N TYR A 86 14.49 15.37 1.67
CA TYR A 86 13.31 14.84 0.98
C TYR A 86 12.11 15.79 1.16
N HIS A 87 11.94 16.33 2.37
CA HIS A 87 10.93 17.36 2.64
C HIS A 87 11.22 18.63 1.82
N ASP A 88 12.46 19.11 1.83
CA ASP A 88 12.90 20.27 1.03
C ASP A 88 12.60 20.09 -0.46
N LEU A 89 12.81 18.87 -0.99
CA LEU A 89 12.47 18.57 -2.37
C LEU A 89 10.96 18.62 -2.64
N LEU A 90 10.17 18.01 -1.75
CA LEU A 90 8.69 18.01 -1.90
C LEU A 90 8.13 19.43 -1.78
N ASP A 91 8.70 20.27 -0.94
CA ASP A 91 8.35 21.67 -0.83
C ASP A 91 8.78 22.46 -2.07
N ALA A 92 9.94 22.17 -2.66
CA ALA A 92 10.36 22.73 -3.94
C ALA A 92 9.43 22.33 -5.09
N VAL A 93 8.94 21.08 -5.11
CA VAL A 93 7.92 20.63 -6.06
C VAL A 93 6.63 21.44 -5.89
N ALA A 94 6.14 21.60 -4.66
CA ALA A 94 4.94 22.39 -4.37
C ALA A 94 5.10 23.86 -4.80
N THR A 95 6.21 24.50 -4.43
CA THR A 95 6.52 25.89 -4.83
C THR A 95 6.55 26.05 -6.35
N ARG A 96 7.16 25.08 -7.07
CA ARG A 96 7.18 25.10 -8.53
C ARG A 96 5.80 24.92 -9.12
N LEU A 97 4.99 24.04 -8.51
CA LEU A 97 3.61 23.79 -8.94
C LEU A 97 2.70 25.00 -8.72
N GLU A 98 2.83 25.71 -7.60
CA GLU A 98 2.13 26.98 -7.35
C GLU A 98 2.46 28.01 -8.43
N ALA A 99 3.74 28.15 -8.79
CA ALA A 99 4.18 29.12 -9.79
C ALA A 99 3.64 28.82 -11.20
N ILE A 100 3.65 27.54 -11.63
CA ILE A 100 3.18 27.12 -12.96
C ILE A 100 1.65 27.04 -12.98
N GLY A 101 1.04 26.52 -11.92
CA GLY A 101 -0.38 26.28 -11.83
C GLY A 101 -1.22 27.46 -11.36
N LYS A 102 -0.61 28.65 -11.20
CA LYS A 102 -1.26 29.86 -10.67
C LYS A 102 -2.58 30.19 -11.36
N ASP A 103 -2.64 30.01 -12.67
CA ASP A 103 -3.79 30.34 -13.51
C ASP A 103 -4.58 29.08 -13.94
N ALA A 104 -4.24 27.88 -13.40
CA ALA A 104 -4.90 26.62 -13.72
C ALA A 104 -6.31 26.57 -13.11
N ALA A 105 -7.31 26.92 -13.91
CA ALA A 105 -8.72 26.97 -13.50
C ALA A 105 -9.41 25.60 -13.57
N THR A 106 -9.00 24.75 -14.51
CA THR A 106 -9.62 23.44 -14.78
C THR A 106 -8.79 22.27 -14.24
N ALA A 107 -9.44 21.13 -14.00
CA ALA A 107 -8.74 19.89 -13.62
C ALA A 107 -7.71 19.46 -14.67
N ARG A 108 -7.96 19.69 -15.95
CA ARG A 108 -7.03 19.39 -17.06
C ARG A 108 -5.76 20.26 -16.94
N GLU A 109 -5.89 21.54 -16.78
CA GLU A 109 -4.75 22.46 -16.61
C GLU A 109 -3.93 22.12 -15.36
N ARG A 110 -4.59 21.73 -14.24
CA ARG A 110 -3.92 21.24 -13.03
C ARG A 110 -3.17 19.93 -13.27
N ALA A 111 -3.76 19.01 -14.00
CA ALA A 111 -3.12 17.76 -14.38
C ALA A 111 -1.89 17.97 -15.30
N GLU A 112 -1.97 18.88 -16.26
CA GLU A 112 -0.87 19.28 -17.14
C GLU A 112 0.26 19.94 -16.33
N ALA A 113 -0.07 20.82 -15.38
CA ALA A 113 0.90 21.43 -14.47
C ALA A 113 1.62 20.38 -13.59
N LEU A 114 0.88 19.40 -13.03
CA LEU A 114 1.45 18.29 -12.26
C LEU A 114 2.42 17.46 -13.11
N SER A 115 2.02 17.11 -14.33
CA SER A 115 2.86 16.36 -15.27
C SER A 115 4.15 17.12 -15.61
N SER A 116 4.03 18.41 -15.97
CA SER A 116 5.18 19.25 -16.30
C SER A 116 6.13 19.45 -15.12
N VAL A 117 5.59 19.66 -13.89
CA VAL A 117 6.45 19.82 -12.71
C VAL A 117 7.13 18.53 -12.34
N LEU A 118 6.37 17.45 -12.12
CA LEU A 118 6.93 16.19 -11.64
C LEU A 118 7.77 15.48 -12.72
N GLY A 119 7.34 15.52 -14.00
CA GLY A 119 8.04 14.91 -15.12
C GLY A 119 9.17 15.79 -15.63
N ASP A 120 8.84 16.95 -16.23
CA ASP A 120 9.82 17.74 -16.98
C ASP A 120 10.80 18.49 -16.04
N ALA A 121 10.29 19.11 -14.97
CA ALA A 121 11.13 19.93 -14.10
C ALA A 121 11.93 19.11 -13.07
N PHE A 122 11.33 18.07 -12.47
CA PHE A 122 11.97 17.25 -11.44
C PHE A 122 12.41 15.86 -11.93
N GLY A 123 12.10 15.48 -13.17
CA GLY A 123 12.61 14.27 -13.82
C GLY A 123 12.03 12.95 -13.24
N PHE A 124 10.87 12.99 -12.59
CA PHE A 124 10.23 11.78 -12.11
C PHE A 124 9.56 11.02 -13.25
N GLU A 125 9.88 9.72 -13.38
CA GLU A 125 9.34 8.84 -14.43
C GLU A 125 8.95 7.46 -13.88
N GLY A 126 8.15 6.70 -14.63
CA GLY A 126 7.88 5.29 -14.33
C GLY A 126 9.12 4.44 -14.62
N ASP A 127 9.40 3.46 -13.76
CA ASP A 127 10.51 2.53 -14.01
C ASP A 127 10.03 1.31 -14.81
N GLU A 128 10.06 1.40 -16.12
CA GLU A 128 9.74 0.28 -17.00
C GLU A 128 10.91 -0.72 -17.09
N ALA A 129 12.14 -0.24 -17.01
CA ALA A 129 13.34 -1.05 -17.24
C ALA A 129 13.60 -2.02 -16.08
N THR A 130 13.35 -1.59 -14.85
CA THR A 130 13.52 -2.40 -13.64
C THR A 130 12.24 -2.40 -12.80
N TYR A 131 11.10 -2.69 -13.43
CA TYR A 131 9.77 -2.61 -12.82
C TYR A 131 9.66 -3.39 -11.50
N ASP A 132 10.30 -4.56 -11.42
CA ASP A 132 10.25 -5.44 -10.25
C ASP A 132 11.30 -5.11 -9.17
N ASP A 133 12.12 -4.06 -9.34
CA ASP A 133 13.04 -3.61 -8.30
C ASP A 133 12.25 -3.14 -7.06
N PRO A 134 12.48 -3.72 -5.87
CA PRO A 134 11.84 -3.29 -4.63
C PRO A 134 12.02 -1.80 -4.31
N ALA A 135 13.10 -1.18 -4.79
CA ALA A 135 13.37 0.24 -4.63
C ALA A 135 12.29 1.14 -5.26
N ASN A 136 11.54 0.62 -6.23
CA ASN A 136 10.44 1.34 -6.88
C ASN A 136 9.21 1.55 -5.97
N ALA A 137 9.11 0.83 -4.85
CA ALA A 137 8.05 0.97 -3.85
C ALA A 137 8.56 1.56 -2.51
N ASP A 138 9.79 2.02 -2.45
CA ASP A 138 10.39 2.74 -1.31
C ASP A 138 10.48 4.22 -1.68
N LEU A 139 9.75 5.11 -0.97
CA LEU A 139 9.64 6.50 -1.40
C LEU A 139 10.98 7.27 -1.33
N ILE A 140 11.86 6.95 -0.37
CA ILE A 140 13.22 7.50 -0.30
C ILE A 140 13.97 7.15 -1.59
N ARG A 141 13.99 5.86 -1.95
CA ARG A 141 14.66 5.36 -3.15
C ARG A 141 14.05 5.89 -4.45
N VAL A 142 12.72 6.06 -4.46
CA VAL A 142 11.99 6.65 -5.60
C VAL A 142 12.42 8.10 -5.80
N ILE A 143 12.54 8.88 -4.72
CA ILE A 143 12.98 10.28 -4.79
C ILE A 143 14.46 10.35 -5.23
N ASP A 144 15.34 9.52 -4.69
CA ASP A 144 16.76 9.48 -5.06
C ASP A 144 16.97 9.15 -6.54
N ARG A 145 16.24 8.16 -7.03
CA ARG A 145 16.38 7.62 -8.40
C ARG A 145 15.52 8.34 -9.44
N ARG A 146 14.56 9.14 -9.00
CA ARG A 146 13.49 9.74 -9.83
C ARG A 146 12.63 8.71 -10.57
N ARG A 147 12.61 7.49 -10.12
CA ARG A 147 11.92 6.35 -10.75
C ARG A 147 11.10 5.57 -9.73
N GLY A 148 9.90 5.15 -10.14
CA GLY A 148 9.02 4.42 -9.23
C GLY A 148 7.91 3.64 -9.91
N LEU A 149 7.19 2.85 -9.10
CA LEU A 149 5.98 2.13 -9.49
C LEU A 149 4.77 3.07 -9.66
N PRO A 150 3.69 2.60 -10.29
CA PRO A 150 2.44 3.36 -10.38
C PRO A 150 1.97 3.91 -9.02
N VAL A 151 1.99 3.11 -7.95
CA VAL A 151 1.54 3.55 -6.62
C VAL A 151 2.44 4.61 -6.01
N SER A 152 3.76 4.47 -6.06
CA SER A 152 4.68 5.47 -5.51
C SER A 152 4.65 6.78 -6.30
N ARG A 153 4.50 6.70 -7.62
CA ARG A 153 4.28 7.85 -8.49
C ARG A 153 2.96 8.55 -8.17
N SER A 154 1.88 7.78 -7.94
CA SER A 154 0.58 8.33 -7.56
C SER A 154 0.62 9.04 -6.21
N ILE A 155 1.39 8.54 -5.24
CA ILE A 155 1.64 9.24 -3.97
C ILE A 155 2.24 10.62 -4.23
N LEU A 156 3.29 10.73 -5.08
CA LEU A 156 3.91 12.01 -5.40
C LEU A 156 2.94 12.99 -6.08
N TYR A 157 2.12 12.52 -7.03
CA TYR A 157 1.13 13.35 -7.71
C TYR A 157 0.06 13.87 -6.76
N VAL A 158 -0.52 12.99 -5.94
CA VAL A 158 -1.58 13.35 -4.99
C VAL A 158 -1.04 14.29 -3.91
N SER A 159 0.16 14.02 -3.38
CA SER A 159 0.77 14.87 -2.35
C SER A 159 1.13 16.25 -2.90
N ALA A 160 1.72 16.34 -4.10
CA ALA A 160 2.02 17.62 -4.74
C ALA A 160 0.75 18.45 -4.98
N ALA A 161 -0.32 17.83 -5.50
CA ALA A 161 -1.61 18.49 -5.70
C ALA A 161 -2.20 19.01 -4.39
N ARG A 162 -2.23 18.18 -3.36
CA ARG A 162 -2.81 18.53 -2.06
C ARG A 162 -2.02 19.62 -1.32
N ARG A 163 -0.68 19.66 -1.47
CA ARG A 163 0.17 20.73 -0.91
C ARG A 163 -0.18 22.12 -1.46
N VAL A 164 -0.67 22.20 -2.69
CA VAL A 164 -1.13 23.47 -3.31
C VAL A 164 -2.66 23.64 -3.25
N GLY A 165 -3.34 22.86 -2.41
CA GLY A 165 -4.78 22.97 -2.19
C GLY A 165 -5.65 22.40 -3.32
N TRP A 166 -5.11 21.58 -4.22
CA TRP A 166 -5.88 20.94 -5.27
C TRP A 166 -6.39 19.55 -4.81
N ALA A 167 -7.66 19.28 -5.13
CA ALA A 167 -8.23 17.95 -4.88
C ALA A 167 -7.56 16.91 -5.78
N ALA A 168 -7.04 15.85 -5.18
CA ALA A 168 -6.51 14.70 -5.90
C ALA A 168 -6.63 13.42 -5.06
N ASN A 169 -6.92 12.29 -5.72
CA ASN A 169 -7.08 11.00 -5.08
C ASN A 169 -6.49 9.88 -5.94
N VAL A 170 -5.94 8.86 -5.27
CA VAL A 170 -5.48 7.64 -5.93
C VAL A 170 -6.69 6.77 -6.29
N LEU A 171 -6.68 6.21 -7.50
CA LEU A 171 -7.68 5.26 -7.98
C LEU A 171 -7.06 3.87 -8.12
N ASP A 172 -7.68 2.85 -7.53
CA ASP A 172 -7.30 1.45 -7.76
C ASP A 172 -8.09 0.90 -8.95
N VAL A 173 -7.40 0.79 -10.08
CA VAL A 173 -7.91 0.10 -11.25
C VAL A 173 -7.25 -1.28 -11.29
N PRO A 174 -7.99 -2.38 -11.53
CA PRO A 174 -7.40 -3.70 -11.55
C PRO A 174 -6.17 -3.78 -12.47
N GLY A 175 -5.02 -4.13 -11.88
CA GLY A 175 -3.74 -4.18 -12.59
C GLY A 175 -3.04 -2.82 -12.76
N HIS A 176 -3.67 -1.69 -12.38
CA HIS A 176 -3.12 -0.36 -12.57
C HIS A 176 -3.46 0.59 -11.41
N VAL A 177 -2.70 1.67 -11.24
CA VAL A 177 -2.96 2.72 -10.25
C VAL A 177 -2.95 4.06 -10.98
N LEU A 178 -4.04 4.79 -10.89
CA LEU A 178 -4.25 6.07 -11.54
C LEU A 178 -4.46 7.17 -10.51
N VAL A 179 -4.52 8.42 -10.95
CA VAL A 179 -4.84 9.57 -10.09
C VAL A 179 -6.01 10.35 -10.68
N LEU A 180 -7.00 10.62 -9.84
CA LEU A 180 -8.08 11.57 -10.13
C LEU A 180 -7.63 12.95 -9.68
N VAL A 181 -7.68 13.94 -10.57
CA VAL A 181 -7.36 15.34 -10.30
C VAL A 181 -8.63 16.17 -10.47
N GLY A 182 -8.91 17.04 -9.50
CA GLY A 182 -10.06 17.92 -9.51
C GLY A 182 -11.25 17.40 -8.70
N GLU A 183 -12.30 18.24 -8.63
CA GLU A 183 -13.54 17.98 -7.90
C GLU A 183 -14.59 17.27 -8.77
N GLU A 184 -15.75 16.95 -8.18
CA GLU A 184 -16.78 16.08 -8.77
C GLU A 184 -17.33 16.53 -10.14
N VAL A 185 -17.30 17.84 -10.47
CA VAL A 185 -18.01 18.39 -11.65
C VAL A 185 -17.31 18.07 -12.98
N ALA A 186 -16.00 18.02 -13.01
CA ALA A 186 -15.23 17.68 -14.23
C ALA A 186 -13.80 17.19 -13.89
N PRO A 187 -13.65 16.10 -13.14
CA PRO A 187 -12.34 15.57 -12.79
C PRO A 187 -11.64 15.00 -14.01
N VAL A 188 -10.31 14.95 -13.95
CA VAL A 188 -9.47 14.31 -14.96
C VAL A 188 -8.72 13.16 -14.34
N ILE A 189 -8.74 12.00 -14.99
CA ILE A 189 -7.92 10.85 -14.59
C ILE A 189 -6.61 10.93 -15.35
N VAL A 190 -5.50 10.77 -14.62
CA VAL A 190 -4.16 10.76 -15.21
C VAL A 190 -3.42 9.48 -14.84
N ASP A 191 -2.46 9.10 -15.65
CA ASP A 191 -1.53 8.00 -15.40
C ASP A 191 -0.15 8.53 -14.96
N PRO A 192 0.16 8.58 -13.66
CA PRO A 192 1.46 9.05 -13.19
C PRO A 192 2.63 8.21 -13.68
N PHE A 193 2.43 6.91 -13.92
CA PHE A 193 3.49 6.02 -14.39
C PHE A 193 3.89 6.35 -15.82
N CYS A 194 2.91 6.69 -16.65
CA CYS A 194 3.10 7.13 -18.04
C CYS A 194 3.25 8.67 -18.14
N GLY A 195 3.91 9.33 -17.17
CA GLY A 195 4.20 10.77 -17.23
C GLY A 195 3.02 11.69 -16.90
N GLY A 196 1.93 11.19 -16.33
CA GLY A 196 0.75 12.01 -15.99
C GLY A 196 -0.18 12.29 -17.17
N ILE A 197 -0.10 11.48 -18.22
CA ILE A 197 -0.98 11.59 -19.39
C ILE A 197 -2.44 11.38 -18.98
N PRO A 198 -3.37 12.25 -19.44
CA PRO A 198 -4.80 12.03 -19.22
C PRO A 198 -5.28 10.70 -19.80
N VAL A 199 -6.05 9.97 -19.00
CA VAL A 199 -6.66 8.69 -19.38
C VAL A 199 -8.07 8.95 -19.87
N GLU A 200 -8.29 8.77 -21.17
CA GLU A 200 -9.60 8.99 -21.78
C GLU A 200 -10.62 7.89 -21.35
N PRO A 201 -11.93 8.19 -21.32
CA PRO A 201 -12.95 7.24 -20.88
C PRO A 201 -12.91 5.89 -21.60
N ALA A 202 -12.56 5.89 -22.90
CA ALA A 202 -12.42 4.66 -23.69
C ALA A 202 -11.24 3.79 -23.21
N GLN A 203 -10.11 4.41 -22.83
CA GLN A 203 -8.94 3.72 -22.29
C GLN A 203 -9.25 3.15 -20.90
N LEU A 204 -9.92 3.93 -20.02
CA LEU A 204 -10.37 3.45 -18.73
C LEU A 204 -11.31 2.27 -18.89
N GLY A 205 -12.27 2.35 -19.82
CA GLY A 205 -13.18 1.25 -20.15
C GLY A 205 -12.42 -0.01 -20.57
N ALA A 206 -11.38 0.12 -21.41
CA ALA A 206 -10.55 -0.99 -21.86
C ALA A 206 -9.77 -1.63 -20.69
N LEU A 207 -9.20 -0.83 -19.77
CA LEU A 207 -8.53 -1.33 -18.56
C LEU A 207 -9.50 -2.12 -17.67
N LEU A 208 -10.71 -1.61 -17.46
CA LEU A 208 -11.73 -2.28 -16.67
C LEU A 208 -12.21 -3.59 -17.32
N MET A 209 -12.37 -3.62 -18.63
CA MET A 209 -12.74 -4.82 -19.38
C MET A 209 -11.63 -5.88 -19.38
N ALA A 210 -10.37 -5.48 -19.54
CA ALA A 210 -9.23 -6.39 -19.47
C ALA A 210 -9.14 -7.09 -18.09
N ALA A 211 -9.46 -6.37 -17.03
CA ALA A 211 -9.49 -6.91 -15.67
C ALA A 211 -10.64 -7.90 -15.42
N GLN A 212 -11.72 -7.87 -16.23
CA GLN A 212 -12.87 -8.76 -16.12
C GLN A 212 -12.68 -10.11 -16.81
N SER A 213 -11.60 -10.29 -17.56
CA SER A 213 -11.29 -11.56 -18.27
C SER A 213 -10.93 -12.71 -17.30
N GLY A 214 -10.84 -12.44 -15.99
CA GLY A 214 -10.77 -13.44 -14.92
C GLY A 214 -12.12 -13.60 -14.22
N SER A 215 -12.27 -14.64 -13.39
CA SER A 215 -13.48 -14.95 -12.61
C SER A 215 -13.81 -13.94 -11.48
N ALA A 216 -13.28 -12.73 -11.54
CA ALA A 216 -13.57 -11.67 -10.57
C ALA A 216 -14.89 -10.96 -10.92
N PRO A 217 -15.69 -10.52 -9.91
CA PRO A 217 -16.90 -9.76 -10.14
C PRO A 217 -16.62 -8.48 -10.93
N ALA A 218 -17.54 -8.13 -11.84
CA ALA A 218 -17.41 -6.95 -12.68
C ALA A 218 -17.20 -5.67 -11.84
N VAL A 219 -16.07 -4.99 -12.04
CA VAL A 219 -15.82 -3.68 -11.42
C VAL A 219 -16.76 -2.67 -12.09
N ARG A 220 -17.80 -2.25 -11.39
CA ARG A 220 -18.80 -1.30 -11.90
C ARG A 220 -18.44 0.16 -11.61
N HIS A 221 -17.58 0.39 -10.62
CA HIS A 221 -17.17 1.73 -10.20
C HIS A 221 -15.68 1.75 -9.86
N VAL A 222 -15.00 2.80 -10.31
CA VAL A 222 -13.67 3.14 -9.85
C VAL A 222 -13.83 4.13 -8.71
N ALA A 223 -13.44 3.74 -7.51
CA ALA A 223 -13.54 4.59 -6.34
C ALA A 223 -12.15 5.13 -5.95
N ALA A 224 -12.13 6.30 -5.32
CA ALA A 224 -10.94 6.81 -4.67
C ALA A 224 -10.49 5.85 -3.56
N MET A 225 -9.20 5.56 -3.53
CA MET A 225 -8.61 4.76 -2.45
C MET A 225 -8.49 5.61 -1.18
N PRO A 226 -8.87 5.06 0.00
CA PRO A 226 -8.46 5.65 1.27
C PRO A 226 -6.93 5.79 1.35
N ASN A 227 -6.42 6.82 2.02
CA ASN A 227 -4.98 7.07 2.13
C ASN A 227 -4.23 5.87 2.75
N ARG A 228 -4.80 5.26 3.79
CA ARG A 228 -4.26 4.05 4.41
C ARG A 228 -4.19 2.87 3.44
N ALA A 229 -5.19 2.72 2.58
CA ALA A 229 -5.18 1.67 1.56
C ALA A 229 -4.10 1.89 0.50
N VAL A 230 -3.76 3.14 0.16
CA VAL A 230 -2.63 3.49 -0.71
C VAL A 230 -1.30 3.04 -0.09
N LEU A 231 -1.10 3.29 1.20
CA LEU A 231 0.11 2.85 1.93
C LEU A 231 0.17 1.31 2.04
N VAL A 232 -0.95 0.65 2.29
CA VAL A 232 -1.03 -0.82 2.23
C VAL A 232 -0.63 -1.32 0.85
N ARG A 233 -1.12 -0.69 -0.23
CA ARG A 233 -0.75 -1.05 -1.61
C ARG A 233 0.75 -0.88 -1.86
N LEU A 234 1.36 0.17 -1.31
CA LEU A 234 2.80 0.41 -1.40
C LEU A 234 3.59 -0.72 -0.71
N LEU A 235 3.25 -1.06 0.54
CA LEU A 235 3.90 -2.15 1.28
C LEU A 235 3.64 -3.52 0.66
N LEU A 236 2.44 -3.78 0.12
CA LEU A 236 2.10 -5.02 -0.56
C LEU A 236 2.96 -5.25 -1.81
N ASN A 237 3.26 -4.18 -2.56
CA ASN A 237 4.19 -4.27 -3.68
C ASN A 237 5.59 -4.71 -3.24
N GLN A 238 6.08 -4.22 -2.09
CA GLN A 238 7.37 -4.67 -1.53
C GLN A 238 7.29 -6.12 -1.03
N ALA A 239 6.23 -6.49 -0.30
CA ALA A 239 6.06 -7.81 0.29
C ALA A 239 6.00 -8.90 -0.79
N THR A 240 5.20 -8.68 -1.84
CA THR A 240 5.08 -9.61 -2.96
C THR A 240 6.44 -9.85 -3.66
N ARG A 241 7.20 -8.79 -3.90
CA ARG A 241 8.54 -8.91 -4.50
C ARG A 241 9.54 -9.57 -3.56
N ALA A 242 9.44 -9.33 -2.26
CA ALA A 242 10.25 -10.03 -1.27
C ALA A 242 9.97 -11.54 -1.26
N GLU A 243 8.71 -11.95 -1.36
CA GLU A 243 8.34 -13.37 -1.46
C GLU A 243 8.85 -13.98 -2.76
N GLN A 244 8.64 -13.32 -3.90
CA GLN A 244 9.13 -13.78 -5.21
C GLN A 244 10.66 -13.95 -5.23
N ALA A 245 11.37 -13.12 -4.48
CA ALA A 245 12.83 -13.20 -4.31
C ALA A 245 13.26 -14.20 -3.21
N GLY A 246 12.34 -14.98 -2.62
CA GLY A 246 12.64 -15.94 -1.54
C GLY A 246 13.02 -15.30 -0.20
N LYS A 247 12.74 -13.99 -0.01
CA LYS A 247 13.05 -13.23 1.20
C LYS A 247 11.86 -13.25 2.17
N GLY A 248 11.45 -14.44 2.63
CA GLY A 248 10.25 -14.63 3.46
C GLY A 248 10.25 -13.81 4.74
N ARG A 249 11.40 -13.67 5.44
CA ARG A 249 11.51 -12.83 6.63
C ARG A 249 11.22 -11.36 6.33
N ARG A 250 11.70 -10.85 5.20
CA ARG A 250 11.40 -9.49 4.77
C ARG A 250 9.90 -9.30 4.47
N ALA A 251 9.28 -10.26 3.81
CA ALA A 251 7.85 -10.24 3.56
C ALA A 251 7.06 -10.25 4.87
N LEU A 252 7.45 -11.07 5.85
CA LEU A 252 6.84 -11.12 7.18
C LEU A 252 6.91 -9.76 7.92
N GLU A 253 8.06 -9.08 7.86
CA GLU A 253 8.21 -7.72 8.41
C GLU A 253 7.21 -6.75 7.78
N LEU A 254 7.06 -6.78 6.45
CA LEU A 254 6.17 -5.90 5.71
C LEU A 254 4.69 -6.20 6.01
N TYR A 255 4.29 -7.47 6.07
CA TYR A 255 2.94 -7.84 6.49
C TYR A 255 2.67 -7.46 7.95
N THR A 256 3.67 -7.57 8.83
CA THR A 256 3.56 -7.09 10.22
C THR A 256 3.30 -5.58 10.28
N ARG A 257 4.01 -4.77 9.48
CA ARG A 257 3.75 -3.32 9.37
C ARG A 257 2.33 -3.04 8.88
N MET A 258 1.86 -3.80 7.88
CA MET A 258 0.48 -3.66 7.37
C MET A 258 -0.57 -3.97 8.44
N THR A 259 -0.37 -5.05 9.23
CA THR A 259 -1.33 -5.41 10.31
C THR A 259 -1.38 -4.39 11.44
N VAL A 260 -0.30 -3.64 11.66
CA VAL A 260 -0.27 -2.54 12.66
C VAL A 260 -0.93 -1.27 12.11
N MET A 261 -0.61 -0.90 10.88
CA MET A 261 -1.11 0.32 10.23
C MET A 261 -2.58 0.20 9.80
N ALA A 262 -2.98 -0.97 9.32
CA ALA A 262 -4.32 -1.25 8.80
C ALA A 262 -4.85 -2.57 9.42
N PRO A 263 -5.22 -2.58 10.72
CA PRO A 263 -5.61 -3.80 11.41
C PRO A 263 -6.87 -4.45 10.85
N ASP A 264 -7.71 -3.73 10.13
CA ASP A 264 -8.89 -4.20 9.41
C ASP A 264 -8.59 -4.84 8.04
N TYR A 265 -7.34 -4.74 7.56
CA TYR A 265 -6.93 -5.36 6.31
C TYR A 265 -6.61 -6.86 6.50
N GLY A 266 -7.65 -7.68 6.47
CA GLY A 266 -7.57 -9.14 6.69
C GLY A 266 -6.52 -9.89 5.87
N PRO A 267 -6.29 -9.58 4.58
CA PRO A 267 -5.26 -10.27 3.79
C PRO A 267 -3.85 -10.19 4.39
N ALA A 268 -3.48 -9.09 5.04
CA ALA A 268 -2.16 -8.99 5.68
C ALA A 268 -2.03 -9.94 6.88
N TRP A 269 -3.08 -10.13 7.67
CA TRP A 269 -3.09 -11.09 8.77
C TRP A 269 -2.95 -12.53 8.28
N TRP A 270 -3.60 -12.88 7.18
CA TRP A 270 -3.50 -14.20 6.56
C TRP A 270 -2.08 -14.49 6.10
N GLU A 271 -1.47 -13.59 5.33
CA GLU A 271 -0.12 -13.78 4.81
C GLU A 271 0.93 -13.76 5.92
N ARG A 272 0.75 -12.91 6.93
CA ARG A 272 1.58 -12.91 8.13
C ARG A 272 1.53 -14.27 8.84
N ALA A 273 0.34 -14.79 9.11
CA ALA A 273 0.16 -16.10 9.75
C ALA A 273 0.77 -17.25 8.92
N ARG A 274 0.63 -17.19 7.59
CA ARG A 274 1.23 -18.16 6.67
C ARG A 274 2.75 -18.17 6.79
N LEU A 275 3.40 -17.02 6.80
CA LEU A 275 4.84 -16.90 6.91
C LEU A 275 5.36 -17.27 8.30
N GLU A 276 4.66 -16.88 9.37
CA GLU A 276 4.96 -17.32 10.74
C GLU A 276 4.91 -18.85 10.87
N GLY A 277 3.90 -19.49 10.24
CA GLY A 277 3.79 -20.94 10.19
C GLY A 277 4.92 -21.61 9.38
N ILE A 278 5.40 -21.02 8.31
CA ILE A 278 6.54 -21.50 7.52
C ILE A 278 7.84 -21.41 8.34
N ASP A 279 8.02 -20.34 9.12
CA ASP A 279 9.16 -20.13 10.02
C ASP A 279 9.11 -21.06 11.25
N GLY A 280 8.00 -21.82 11.45
CA GLY A 280 7.79 -22.74 12.57
C GLY A 280 7.25 -22.05 13.84
N ASP A 281 6.95 -20.75 13.81
CA ASP A 281 6.33 -20.06 14.94
C ASP A 281 4.80 -20.26 14.93
N VAL A 282 4.41 -21.45 15.36
CA VAL A 282 2.99 -21.84 15.44
C VAL A 282 2.20 -20.95 16.37
N ALA A 283 2.82 -20.44 17.44
CA ALA A 283 2.15 -19.57 18.40
C ALA A 283 1.81 -18.22 17.79
N ALA A 284 2.76 -17.60 17.06
CA ALA A 284 2.52 -16.35 16.34
C ALA A 284 1.48 -16.54 15.22
N ALA A 285 1.59 -17.61 14.44
CA ALA A 285 0.63 -17.92 13.37
C ALA A 285 -0.81 -18.04 13.91
N ARG A 286 -0.98 -18.72 15.05
CA ARG A 286 -2.29 -18.80 15.73
C ARG A 286 -2.79 -17.44 16.19
N ALA A 287 -1.93 -16.60 16.77
CA ALA A 287 -2.30 -15.25 17.19
C ALA A 287 -2.75 -14.40 16.00
N SER A 288 -2.02 -14.45 14.88
CA SER A 288 -2.36 -13.73 13.65
C SER A 288 -3.68 -14.22 13.03
N LEU A 289 -3.95 -15.52 13.02
CA LEU A 289 -5.24 -16.08 12.56
C LEU A 289 -6.39 -15.71 13.49
N THR A 290 -6.16 -15.65 14.81
CA THR A 290 -7.17 -15.22 15.78
C THR A 290 -7.52 -13.75 15.55
N ALA A 291 -6.51 -12.87 15.36
CA ALA A 291 -6.73 -11.47 15.04
C ALA A 291 -7.53 -11.32 13.73
N LEU A 292 -7.26 -12.14 12.71
CA LEU A 292 -8.03 -12.16 11.47
C LEU A 292 -9.51 -12.49 11.70
N LEU A 293 -9.84 -13.41 12.61
CA LEU A 293 -11.23 -13.72 12.97
C LEU A 293 -11.94 -12.54 13.66
N GLU A 294 -11.20 -11.70 14.38
CA GLU A 294 -11.77 -10.51 15.03
C GLU A 294 -12.14 -9.41 14.03
N VAL A 295 -11.33 -9.23 12.99
CA VAL A 295 -11.52 -8.17 12.00
C VAL A 295 -12.36 -8.59 10.79
N SER A 296 -12.40 -9.87 10.45
CA SER A 296 -13.16 -10.37 9.29
C SER A 296 -14.59 -10.74 9.66
N ARG A 297 -15.54 -10.30 8.82
CA ARG A 297 -16.96 -10.70 8.89
C ARG A 297 -17.38 -11.64 7.76
N GLU A 298 -16.49 -11.92 6.82
CA GLU A 298 -16.76 -12.77 5.66
C GLU A 298 -16.84 -14.25 6.09
N PRO A 299 -17.99 -14.94 5.92
CA PRO A 299 -18.18 -16.29 6.43
C PRO A 299 -17.20 -17.32 5.86
N GLU A 300 -16.91 -17.24 4.56
CA GLU A 300 -16.00 -18.17 3.88
C GLU A 300 -14.57 -18.03 4.41
N LEU A 301 -14.09 -16.80 4.58
CA LEU A 301 -12.78 -16.54 5.15
C LEU A 301 -12.70 -17.02 6.61
N ARG A 302 -13.74 -16.76 7.40
CA ARG A 302 -13.82 -17.22 8.80
C ARG A 302 -13.76 -18.75 8.91
N ASN A 303 -14.48 -19.47 8.04
CA ASN A 303 -14.43 -20.93 8.00
C ASN A 303 -13.02 -21.43 7.67
N ARG A 304 -12.38 -20.88 6.63
CA ARG A 304 -10.99 -21.22 6.28
C ARG A 304 -10.01 -20.97 7.43
N VAL A 305 -10.15 -19.83 8.11
CA VAL A 305 -9.30 -19.51 9.27
C VAL A 305 -9.50 -20.50 10.41
N THR A 306 -10.76 -20.85 10.70
CA THR A 306 -11.09 -21.83 11.75
C THR A 306 -10.53 -23.22 11.45
N GLU A 307 -10.64 -23.69 10.21
CA GLU A 307 -10.06 -24.95 9.75
C GLU A 307 -8.52 -24.93 9.86
N THR A 308 -7.89 -23.82 9.47
CA THR A 308 -6.44 -23.67 9.56
C THR A 308 -5.98 -23.67 11.03
N LEU A 309 -6.69 -22.98 11.93
CA LEU A 309 -6.42 -23.00 13.37
C LEU A 309 -6.51 -24.41 13.97
N ALA A 310 -7.52 -25.18 13.55
CA ALA A 310 -7.68 -26.57 13.99
C ALA A 310 -6.52 -27.46 13.49
N ALA A 311 -6.07 -27.25 12.24
CA ALA A 311 -4.96 -28.00 11.66
C ALA A 311 -3.60 -27.67 12.33
N LEU A 312 -3.43 -26.47 12.88
CA LEU A 312 -2.21 -26.07 13.62
C LEU A 312 -2.16 -26.65 15.04
N VAL A 313 -3.24 -27.22 15.57
CA VAL A 313 -3.29 -27.86 16.91
C VAL A 313 -3.01 -29.36 16.83
N ALA A 314 -3.24 -29.99 15.68
CA ALA A 314 -3.00 -31.41 15.53
C ALA A 314 -1.49 -31.73 15.56
N PRO A 315 -1.02 -32.69 16.40
CA PRO A 315 0.38 -33.08 16.51
C PRO A 315 0.95 -33.66 15.21
#